data_e0e57dcca7894a811901fbec8c3e130a
#
_entry.id   e0e57dcca7894a811901fbec8c3e130a
#
_cell.length_a   1.000
_cell.length_b   1.000
_cell.length_c   1.000
_cell.angle_alpha   90.00
_cell.angle_beta   90.00
_cell.angle_gamma   90.00
#
_symmetry.space_group_name_H-M   'P 1'
#
loop_
_entity.id
_entity.type
_entity.pdbx_description
1 polymer ?
#
loop_
_entity_poly.entity_id
_entity_poly.type
_entity_poly.pdbx_seq_one_letter_code
_entity_poly.pdbx_strand_id
1 'polypeptide(L)'
;MAKMMLTEKLYQEKVLSKIKNNLVDGENKAPFVIELDPTTVCDLACPGCISGDLLNQKNPLDRGFSKDKMSEITNDIIKSKVTAVILIGGGEPLGHPTTIELIKKLGENGIQIGLTTNGTLMGRHIDIIAKNVSWTRVSMDAGTDEMFKNLRPTKLGKSKFNIVIENMRALAKKKTGILGYSFLIRTKEDGLIENAAGSNIGLINHTNIYEIYEAAKLAKDIGCDYLEVKPSYDDFHQLVMHSEKDMKIARDQIEMAKTLEDQNFRILESVMLESSLSREEIGNQDKKYSHCPSADLRTLITPSGAYVCPYFRGESSKKIGDLRFQTLAEMWSGEKRKSVMQKLNPSKDCKSLHCIRHETNIQLDDIMNTMKNKKEIREKVLPKKDYFI
;
A
#
# COMPACT_ATOMS: atom_id res chain seq x y z
N MET A 1 -16.92 4.04 -14.50
CA MET A 1 -15.51 4.07 -14.11
C MET A 1 -15.36 3.35 -12.76
N ALA A 2 -14.63 2.26 -12.71
CA ALA A 2 -14.35 1.57 -11.45
C ALA A 2 -13.17 2.27 -10.74
N LYS A 3 -13.42 3.45 -10.14
CA LYS A 3 -12.47 4.05 -9.21
C LYS A 3 -12.46 3.23 -7.93
N MET A 4 -11.28 3.00 -7.37
CA MET A 4 -11.13 2.39 -6.06
C MET A 4 -11.74 3.32 -4.99
N MET A 5 -13.03 3.13 -4.68
CA MET A 5 -13.77 4.04 -3.79
C MET A 5 -13.48 3.70 -2.32
N LEU A 6 -12.40 4.26 -1.78
CA LEU A 6 -12.00 4.08 -0.39
C LEU A 6 -13.07 4.59 0.59
N THR A 7 -13.81 5.63 0.22
CA THR A 7 -14.84 6.27 1.06
C THR A 7 -16.06 5.37 1.30
N GLU A 8 -16.46 4.53 0.35
CA GLU A 8 -17.59 3.61 0.56
C GLU A 8 -17.35 2.59 1.67
N LYS A 9 -16.10 2.21 1.89
CA LYS A 9 -15.70 1.28 2.95
C LYS A 9 -15.98 1.81 4.35
N LEU A 10 -16.06 3.14 4.52
CA LEU A 10 -16.33 3.79 5.79
C LEU A 10 -17.74 3.52 6.33
N TYR A 11 -18.69 3.20 5.44
CA TYR A 11 -20.10 2.99 5.81
C TYR A 11 -20.44 1.56 6.23
N GLN A 12 -19.47 0.66 6.33
CA GLN A 12 -19.69 -0.67 6.88
C GLN A 12 -19.91 -0.59 8.40
N GLU A 13 -20.85 -1.35 8.94
CA GLU A 13 -21.23 -1.39 10.37
C GLU A 13 -20.01 -1.40 11.31
N LYS A 14 -19.08 -2.34 11.10
CA LYS A 14 -17.87 -2.47 11.92
C LYS A 14 -16.97 -1.24 11.86
N VAL A 15 -16.91 -0.58 10.70
CA VAL A 15 -16.10 0.64 10.50
C VAL A 15 -16.77 1.82 11.19
N LEU A 16 -18.08 2.00 11.00
CA LEU A 16 -18.86 3.06 11.67
C LEU A 16 -18.80 2.92 13.20
N SER A 17 -18.94 1.70 13.73
CA SER A 17 -18.76 1.41 15.15
C SER A 17 -17.35 1.82 15.64
N LYS A 18 -16.32 1.53 14.85
CA LYS A 18 -14.94 1.90 15.23
C LYS A 18 -14.71 3.42 15.14
N ILE A 19 -15.26 4.08 14.13
CA ILE A 19 -15.22 5.56 14.02
C ILE A 19 -15.89 6.18 15.26
N LYS A 20 -17.08 5.71 15.64
CA LYS A 20 -17.78 6.18 16.83
C LYS A 20 -16.90 6.02 18.06
N ASN A 21 -16.47 4.81 18.38
CA ASN A 21 -15.73 4.54 19.61
C ASN A 21 -14.39 5.28 19.66
N ASN A 22 -13.62 5.29 18.54
CA ASN A 22 -12.29 5.86 18.55
C ASN A 22 -12.25 7.38 18.37
N LEU A 23 -13.10 7.92 17.49
CA LEU A 23 -12.99 9.32 17.07
C LEU A 23 -14.06 10.21 17.69
N VAL A 24 -15.21 9.66 18.09
CA VAL A 24 -16.30 10.44 18.72
C VAL A 24 -16.27 10.27 20.23
N ASP A 25 -16.22 9.03 20.72
CA ASP A 25 -16.29 8.72 22.15
C ASP A 25 -14.91 8.77 22.83
N GLY A 26 -13.81 8.87 22.06
CA GLY A 26 -12.45 9.00 22.58
C GLY A 26 -11.82 7.69 23.11
N GLU A 27 -12.44 6.54 22.86
CA GLU A 27 -11.97 5.23 23.31
C GLU A 27 -10.90 4.61 22.37
N ASN A 28 -9.96 5.41 21.93
CA ASN A 28 -8.97 4.98 20.92
C ASN A 28 -7.85 4.11 21.53
N LYS A 29 -8.12 2.81 21.75
CA LYS A 29 -7.21 1.87 22.42
C LYS A 29 -6.27 1.12 21.47
N ALA A 30 -6.56 1.07 20.17
CA ALA A 30 -5.74 0.38 19.18
C ALA A 30 -6.05 0.88 17.76
N PRO A 31 -5.10 0.79 16.80
CA PRO A 31 -5.39 1.10 15.39
C PRO A 31 -6.40 0.12 14.83
N PHE A 32 -7.20 0.59 13.87
CA PHE A 32 -8.11 -0.26 13.11
C PHE A 32 -7.37 -1.00 12.02
N VAL A 33 -6.42 -0.33 11.35
CA VAL A 33 -5.57 -0.89 10.30
C VAL A 33 -4.09 -0.64 10.63
N ILE A 34 -3.27 -1.64 10.41
CA ILE A 34 -1.81 -1.53 10.47
C ILE A 34 -1.23 -1.79 9.08
N GLU A 35 -0.37 -0.88 8.61
CA GLU A 35 0.60 -1.21 7.56
C GLU A 35 1.87 -1.72 8.25
N LEU A 36 2.34 -2.89 7.88
CA LEU A 36 3.49 -3.54 8.50
C LEU A 36 4.56 -3.82 7.45
N ASP A 37 5.74 -3.26 7.66
CA ASP A 37 6.97 -3.59 6.94
C ASP A 37 7.78 -4.61 7.76
N PRO A 38 7.75 -5.89 7.44
CA PRO A 38 8.49 -6.90 8.22
C PRO A 38 10.01 -6.72 8.13
N THR A 39 10.48 -6.25 6.97
CA THR A 39 11.91 -6.17 6.64
C THR A 39 12.16 -5.15 5.52
N THR A 40 13.37 -4.63 5.47
CA THR A 40 13.88 -3.86 4.33
C THR A 40 14.63 -4.75 3.33
N VAL A 41 14.81 -6.04 3.60
CA VAL A 41 15.49 -6.98 2.68
C VAL A 41 14.61 -7.24 1.47
N CYS A 42 15.19 -7.14 0.27
CA CYS A 42 14.54 -7.45 -1.00
C CYS A 42 15.48 -8.23 -1.90
N ASP A 43 14.95 -9.16 -2.67
CA ASP A 43 15.68 -9.95 -3.66
C ASP A 43 15.72 -9.31 -5.05
N LEU A 44 14.99 -8.20 -5.23
CA LEU A 44 15.07 -7.34 -6.41
C LEU A 44 15.83 -6.04 -6.10
N ALA A 45 16.27 -5.37 -7.15
CA ALA A 45 17.02 -4.11 -7.12
C ALA A 45 16.40 -3.13 -8.14
N CYS A 46 15.12 -2.81 -7.94
CA CYS A 46 14.35 -1.97 -8.85
C CYS A 46 14.91 -0.55 -8.93
N PRO A 47 15.23 -0.01 -10.12
CA PRO A 47 15.54 1.39 -10.30
C PRO A 47 14.36 2.25 -9.84
N GLY A 48 14.63 3.38 -9.15
CA GLY A 48 13.58 4.26 -8.63
C GLY A 48 12.64 3.61 -7.61
N CYS A 49 13.15 2.64 -6.83
CA CYS A 49 12.39 2.08 -5.71
C CYS A 49 12.19 3.15 -4.63
N ILE A 50 10.93 3.49 -4.32
CA ILE A 50 10.59 4.49 -3.29
C ILE A 50 11.15 4.15 -1.90
N SER A 51 11.50 2.88 -1.67
CA SER A 51 12.13 2.41 -0.43
C SER A 51 13.65 2.22 -0.59
N GLY A 52 14.25 2.78 -1.62
CA GLY A 52 15.68 2.61 -1.92
C GLY A 52 16.58 2.95 -0.73
N ASP A 53 16.32 4.05 -0.05
CA ASP A 53 17.06 4.46 1.16
C ASP A 53 16.99 3.44 2.28
N LEU A 54 15.84 2.77 2.43
CA LEU A 54 15.63 1.77 3.47
C LEU A 54 16.39 0.47 3.18
N LEU A 55 16.61 0.16 1.90
CA LEU A 55 17.36 -1.05 1.52
C LEU A 55 18.84 -0.97 1.95
N ASN A 56 19.35 0.25 2.13
CA ASN A 56 20.74 0.53 2.50
C ASN A 56 20.91 0.92 3.97
N GLN A 57 19.94 0.65 4.83
CA GLN A 57 20.07 0.92 6.26
C GLN A 57 21.35 0.30 6.83
N LYS A 58 22.21 1.16 7.39
CA LYS A 58 23.49 0.74 7.97
C LYS A 58 23.32 -0.06 9.26
N ASN A 59 22.32 0.31 10.07
CA ASN A 59 22.01 -0.38 11.31
C ASN A 59 21.24 -1.69 11.01
N PRO A 60 21.81 -2.88 11.32
CA PRO A 60 21.14 -4.15 11.10
C PRO A 60 19.78 -4.28 11.79
N LEU A 61 19.60 -3.61 12.94
CA LEU A 61 18.34 -3.62 13.70
C LEU A 61 17.21 -2.88 12.99
N ASP A 62 17.54 -1.98 12.06
CA ASP A 62 16.55 -1.25 11.27
C ASP A 62 16.22 -1.97 9.95
N ARG A 63 16.89 -3.11 9.66
CA ARG A 63 16.68 -3.88 8.43
C ARG A 63 15.57 -4.92 8.53
N GLY A 64 15.21 -5.37 9.72
CA GLY A 64 14.16 -6.36 9.93
C GLY A 64 13.91 -6.61 11.40
N PHE A 65 12.71 -7.03 11.74
CA PHE A 65 12.41 -7.52 13.08
C PHE A 65 13.12 -8.87 13.30
N SER A 66 13.49 -9.18 14.55
CA SER A 66 13.87 -10.56 14.88
C SER A 66 12.65 -11.49 14.80
N LYS A 67 12.89 -12.80 14.68
CA LYS A 67 11.79 -13.79 14.64
C LYS A 67 10.90 -13.70 15.88
N ASP A 68 11.52 -13.59 17.06
CA ASP A 68 10.81 -13.48 18.34
C ASP A 68 10.00 -12.20 18.41
N LYS A 69 10.59 -11.06 18.03
CA LYS A 69 9.88 -9.78 18.01
C LYS A 69 8.71 -9.78 17.03
N MET A 70 8.84 -10.39 15.86
CA MET A 70 7.73 -10.53 14.94
C MET A 70 6.60 -11.38 15.52
N SER A 71 6.94 -12.44 16.28
CA SER A 71 5.95 -13.25 16.99
C SER A 71 5.24 -12.45 18.09
N GLU A 72 5.97 -11.65 18.86
CA GLU A 72 5.39 -10.74 19.87
C GLU A 72 4.45 -9.72 19.22
N ILE A 73 4.89 -9.06 18.12
CA ILE A 73 4.07 -8.10 17.37
C ILE A 73 2.79 -8.79 16.87
N THR A 74 2.89 -10.01 16.35
CA THR A 74 1.73 -10.79 15.90
C THR A 74 0.72 -10.99 17.02
N ASN A 75 1.19 -11.40 18.20
CA ASN A 75 0.34 -11.62 19.38
C ASN A 75 -0.28 -10.30 19.87
N ASP A 76 0.47 -9.20 19.86
CA ASP A 76 -0.02 -7.87 20.20
C ASP A 76 -1.12 -7.38 19.28
N ILE A 77 -0.98 -7.60 17.97
CA ILE A 77 -1.99 -7.29 16.95
C ILE A 77 -3.30 -8.05 17.25
N ILE A 78 -3.20 -9.36 17.55
CA ILE A 78 -4.36 -10.21 17.88
C ILE A 78 -5.01 -9.73 19.18
N LYS A 79 -4.23 -9.55 20.25
CA LYS A 79 -4.70 -9.11 21.56
C LYS A 79 -5.38 -7.74 21.50
N SER A 80 -4.85 -6.83 20.68
CA SER A 80 -5.40 -5.47 20.48
C SER A 80 -6.63 -5.44 19.56
N LYS A 81 -7.07 -6.59 19.03
CA LYS A 81 -8.23 -6.72 18.13
C LYS A 81 -8.15 -5.78 16.91
N VAL A 82 -6.95 -5.65 16.35
CA VAL A 82 -6.74 -4.95 15.08
C VAL A 82 -7.60 -5.64 14.01
N THR A 83 -8.22 -4.87 13.13
CA THR A 83 -9.17 -5.44 12.17
C THR A 83 -8.52 -5.86 10.86
N ALA A 84 -7.52 -5.11 10.40
CA ALA A 84 -6.80 -5.44 9.16
C ALA A 84 -5.31 -5.11 9.27
N VAL A 85 -4.50 -5.92 8.59
CA VAL A 85 -3.06 -5.71 8.44
C VAL A 85 -2.69 -5.73 6.97
N ILE A 86 -1.96 -4.72 6.51
CA ILE A 86 -1.40 -4.67 5.18
C ILE A 86 0.09 -4.96 5.28
N LEU A 87 0.51 -6.09 4.77
CA LEU A 87 1.91 -6.43 4.60
C LEU A 87 2.39 -5.73 3.33
N ILE A 88 3.20 -4.74 3.53
CA ILE A 88 3.82 -3.95 2.47
C ILE A 88 5.30 -3.83 2.83
N GLY A 89 6.12 -3.24 2.09
CA GLY A 89 7.47 -3.29 2.57
C GLY A 89 8.30 -2.06 2.33
N GLY A 90 9.29 -1.88 3.19
CA GLY A 90 10.56 -1.26 2.85
C GLY A 90 11.37 -2.17 1.92
N GLY A 91 11.15 -3.51 1.99
CA GLY A 91 11.68 -4.56 1.14
C GLY A 91 10.58 -5.49 0.62
N GLU A 92 10.90 -6.78 0.47
CA GLU A 92 9.91 -7.81 0.13
C GLU A 92 9.35 -8.43 1.42
N PRO A 93 8.04 -8.32 1.71
CA PRO A 93 7.47 -8.86 2.94
C PRO A 93 7.73 -10.35 3.15
N LEU A 94 7.65 -11.14 2.07
CA LEU A 94 7.92 -12.59 2.11
C LEU A 94 9.41 -12.93 2.27
N GLY A 95 10.28 -11.93 2.22
CA GLY A 95 11.71 -12.06 2.53
C GLY A 95 12.00 -12.21 4.02
N HIS A 96 11.05 -11.84 4.89
CA HIS A 96 11.20 -12.08 6.33
C HIS A 96 10.76 -13.51 6.70
N PRO A 97 11.57 -14.26 7.45
CA PRO A 97 11.39 -15.70 7.63
C PRO A 97 10.09 -16.09 8.36
N THR A 98 9.50 -15.21 9.15
CA THR A 98 8.27 -15.51 9.92
C THR A 98 7.02 -14.83 9.36
N THR A 99 7.09 -14.13 8.23
CA THR A 99 5.90 -13.47 7.64
C THR A 99 4.79 -14.46 7.32
N ILE A 100 5.13 -15.66 6.87
CA ILE A 100 4.13 -16.70 6.55
C ILE A 100 3.42 -17.20 7.81
N GLU A 101 4.14 -17.36 8.90
CA GLU A 101 3.54 -17.73 10.19
C GLU A 101 2.62 -16.60 10.72
N LEU A 102 3.05 -15.34 10.57
CA LEU A 102 2.22 -14.19 10.88
C LEU A 102 0.92 -14.20 10.06
N ILE A 103 1.00 -14.40 8.73
CA ILE A 103 -0.19 -14.49 7.85
C ILE A 103 -1.14 -15.57 8.35
N LYS A 104 -0.60 -16.76 8.67
CA LYS A 104 -1.40 -17.89 9.18
C LYS A 104 -2.11 -17.52 10.48
N LYS A 105 -1.37 -17.03 11.48
CA LYS A 105 -1.91 -16.68 12.81
C LYS A 105 -2.96 -15.56 12.73
N LEU A 106 -2.70 -14.50 11.95
CA LEU A 106 -3.65 -13.40 11.79
C LEU A 106 -4.94 -13.89 11.11
N GLY A 107 -4.83 -14.68 10.03
CA GLY A 107 -5.98 -15.23 9.32
C GLY A 107 -6.84 -16.16 10.20
N GLU A 108 -6.20 -17.03 10.99
CA GLU A 108 -6.88 -17.92 11.96
C GLU A 108 -7.62 -17.13 13.06
N ASN A 109 -7.21 -15.89 13.34
CA ASN A 109 -7.86 -15.00 14.29
C ASN A 109 -8.84 -14.00 13.64
N GLY A 110 -9.19 -14.20 12.36
CA GLY A 110 -10.19 -13.39 11.65
C GLY A 110 -9.75 -11.97 11.31
N ILE A 111 -8.45 -11.69 11.34
CA ILE A 111 -7.88 -10.41 10.94
C ILE A 111 -7.71 -10.42 9.41
N GLN A 112 -8.23 -9.40 8.73
CA GLN A 112 -8.06 -9.28 7.28
C GLN A 112 -6.60 -8.96 6.93
N ILE A 113 -6.07 -9.62 5.91
CA ILE A 113 -4.68 -9.45 5.49
C ILE A 113 -4.64 -8.97 4.04
N GLY A 114 -3.97 -7.86 3.80
CA GLY A 114 -3.55 -7.41 2.49
C GLY A 114 -2.07 -7.72 2.29
N LEU A 115 -1.69 -8.18 1.11
CA LEU A 115 -0.29 -8.46 0.76
C LEU A 115 0.09 -7.71 -0.50
N THR A 116 1.06 -6.80 -0.41
CA THR A 116 1.77 -6.25 -1.57
C THR A 116 3.14 -6.91 -1.65
N THR A 117 3.44 -7.54 -2.78
CA THR A 117 4.67 -8.34 -2.96
C THR A 117 5.23 -8.18 -4.36
N ASN A 118 6.52 -8.43 -4.54
CA ASN A 118 7.12 -8.57 -5.86
C ASN A 118 6.82 -9.94 -6.50
N GLY A 119 6.20 -10.86 -5.78
CA GLY A 119 5.73 -12.15 -6.27
C GLY A 119 6.79 -13.25 -6.37
N THR A 120 8.07 -12.94 -6.23
CA THR A 120 9.16 -13.91 -6.50
C THR A 120 9.21 -15.04 -5.47
N LEU A 121 8.80 -14.78 -4.23
CA LEU A 121 8.89 -15.73 -3.11
C LEU A 121 7.57 -16.43 -2.77
N MET A 122 6.47 -16.13 -3.49
CA MET A 122 5.15 -16.70 -3.21
C MET A 122 5.08 -18.22 -3.39
N GLY A 123 5.80 -18.80 -4.34
CA GLY A 123 5.63 -20.18 -4.80
C GLY A 123 5.66 -21.24 -3.70
N ARG A 124 6.49 -21.03 -2.66
CA ARG A 124 6.60 -21.95 -1.52
C ARG A 124 5.44 -21.84 -0.52
N HIS A 125 4.58 -20.83 -0.66
CA HIS A 125 3.62 -20.41 0.35
C HIS A 125 2.20 -20.23 -0.20
N ILE A 126 1.95 -20.71 -1.42
CA ILE A 126 0.69 -20.50 -2.15
C ILE A 126 -0.53 -20.90 -1.31
N ASP A 127 -0.50 -22.07 -0.64
CA ASP A 127 -1.66 -22.58 0.11
C ASP A 127 -2.01 -21.67 1.32
N ILE A 128 -0.99 -21.19 2.01
CA ILE A 128 -1.19 -20.30 3.17
C ILE A 128 -1.71 -18.94 2.70
N ILE A 129 -1.12 -18.37 1.63
CA ILE A 129 -1.54 -17.10 1.05
C ILE A 129 -2.97 -17.22 0.53
N ALA A 130 -3.27 -18.25 -0.26
CA ALA A 130 -4.59 -18.49 -0.85
C ALA A 130 -5.71 -18.57 0.19
N LYS A 131 -5.43 -19.20 1.34
CA LYS A 131 -6.41 -19.42 2.41
C LYS A 131 -6.64 -18.19 3.29
N ASN A 132 -5.58 -17.42 3.58
CA ASN A 132 -5.61 -16.44 4.67
C ASN A 132 -5.56 -14.97 4.20
N VAL A 133 -5.13 -14.70 2.97
CA VAL A 133 -4.95 -13.32 2.48
C VAL A 133 -6.21 -12.85 1.76
N SER A 134 -6.76 -11.72 2.21
CA SER A 134 -7.98 -11.13 1.65
C SER A 134 -7.75 -10.57 0.25
N TRP A 135 -6.58 -9.97 0.01
CA TRP A 135 -6.12 -9.56 -1.31
C TRP A 135 -4.59 -9.62 -1.41
N THR A 136 -4.13 -10.07 -2.56
CA THR A 136 -2.70 -10.04 -2.93
C THR A 136 -2.53 -9.14 -4.14
N ARG A 137 -1.63 -8.17 -4.06
CA ARG A 137 -1.27 -7.27 -5.16
C ARG A 137 0.19 -7.50 -5.52
N VAL A 138 0.41 -8.01 -6.74
CA VAL A 138 1.75 -8.29 -7.23
C VAL A 138 2.25 -7.11 -8.05
N SER A 139 3.42 -6.61 -7.69
CA SER A 139 4.06 -5.49 -8.37
C SER A 139 4.78 -5.98 -9.62
N MET A 140 4.24 -5.69 -10.79
CA MET A 140 4.76 -6.18 -12.08
C MET A 140 5.38 -5.09 -12.94
N ASP A 141 4.65 -4.01 -13.18
CA ASP A 141 5.06 -2.82 -13.97
C ASP A 141 5.48 -3.11 -15.42
N ALA A 142 5.18 -4.30 -15.93
CA ALA A 142 5.58 -4.76 -17.27
C ALA A 142 4.58 -5.78 -17.81
N GLY A 143 4.47 -5.90 -19.13
CA GLY A 143 3.75 -6.95 -19.84
C GLY A 143 4.70 -8.01 -20.44
N THR A 144 6.00 -7.74 -20.46
CA THR A 144 7.04 -8.59 -21.05
C THR A 144 8.18 -8.85 -20.09
N ASP A 145 8.93 -9.94 -20.32
CA ASP A 145 10.14 -10.30 -19.54
C ASP A 145 11.24 -9.23 -19.68
N GLU A 146 11.40 -8.66 -20.87
CA GLU A 146 12.40 -7.64 -21.14
C GLU A 146 12.12 -6.37 -20.31
N MET A 147 10.89 -5.86 -20.33
CA MET A 147 10.52 -4.69 -19.54
C MET A 147 10.58 -4.98 -18.04
N PHE A 148 10.13 -6.16 -17.61
CA PHE A 148 10.26 -6.55 -16.21
C PHE A 148 11.72 -6.58 -15.76
N LYS A 149 12.64 -7.15 -16.57
CA LYS A 149 14.06 -7.14 -16.29
C LYS A 149 14.62 -5.73 -16.15
N ASN A 150 14.16 -4.80 -16.97
CA ASN A 150 14.61 -3.41 -16.94
C ASN A 150 14.13 -2.66 -15.71
N LEU A 151 12.88 -2.90 -15.30
CA LEU A 151 12.26 -2.18 -14.19
C LEU A 151 12.38 -2.90 -12.82
N ARG A 152 12.55 -4.22 -12.85
CA ARG A 152 12.57 -5.07 -11.63
C ARG A 152 13.68 -6.14 -11.65
N PRO A 153 14.91 -5.76 -11.94
CA PRO A 153 16.03 -6.71 -11.98
C PRO A 153 16.35 -7.24 -10.58
N THR A 154 16.96 -8.41 -10.53
CA THR A 154 17.71 -8.84 -9.34
C THR A 154 18.99 -8.00 -9.20
N LYS A 155 19.69 -8.09 -8.06
CA LYS A 155 21.00 -7.46 -7.86
C LYS A 155 22.04 -7.86 -8.91
N LEU A 156 21.87 -9.01 -9.57
CA LEU A 156 22.72 -9.51 -10.65
C LEU A 156 22.18 -9.16 -12.04
N GLY A 157 21.21 -8.24 -12.15
CA GLY A 157 20.61 -7.82 -13.42
C GLY A 157 19.78 -8.90 -14.13
N LYS A 158 19.35 -9.96 -13.42
CA LYS A 158 18.54 -11.05 -13.99
C LYS A 158 17.05 -10.78 -13.80
N SER A 159 16.24 -11.24 -14.75
CA SER A 159 14.79 -11.27 -14.61
C SER A 159 14.32 -12.45 -13.74
N LYS A 160 13.19 -12.23 -13.05
CA LYS A 160 12.40 -13.28 -12.40
C LYS A 160 10.95 -13.31 -12.92
N PHE A 161 10.69 -12.72 -14.08
CA PHE A 161 9.36 -12.58 -14.66
C PHE A 161 8.58 -13.90 -14.70
N ASN A 162 9.17 -14.95 -15.31
CA ASN A 162 8.51 -16.24 -15.46
C ASN A 162 8.18 -16.88 -14.10
N ILE A 163 9.08 -16.77 -13.11
CA ILE A 163 8.83 -17.25 -11.75
C ILE A 163 7.61 -16.53 -11.13
N VAL A 164 7.51 -15.22 -11.31
CA VAL A 164 6.37 -14.44 -10.79
C VAL A 164 5.08 -14.85 -11.47
N ILE A 165 5.09 -15.01 -12.81
CA ILE A 165 3.92 -15.47 -13.59
C ILE A 165 3.44 -16.85 -13.12
N GLU A 166 4.35 -17.81 -12.95
CA GLU A 166 4.03 -19.15 -12.44
C GLU A 166 3.44 -19.10 -11.04
N ASN A 167 4.02 -18.31 -10.16
CA ASN A 167 3.50 -18.10 -8.80
C ASN A 167 2.11 -17.48 -8.80
N MET A 168 1.87 -16.48 -9.64
CA MET A 168 0.55 -15.84 -9.78
C MET A 168 -0.48 -16.82 -10.33
N ARG A 169 -0.16 -17.62 -11.35
CA ARG A 169 -1.04 -18.68 -11.89
C ARG A 169 -1.38 -19.73 -10.83
N ALA A 170 -0.40 -20.13 -10.03
CA ALA A 170 -0.61 -21.08 -8.94
C ALA A 170 -1.54 -20.51 -7.86
N LEU A 171 -1.37 -19.21 -7.51
CA LEU A 171 -2.25 -18.53 -6.57
C LEU A 171 -3.66 -18.33 -7.14
N ALA A 172 -3.79 -17.93 -8.41
CA ALA A 172 -5.07 -17.71 -9.07
C ALA A 172 -5.98 -18.95 -9.02
N LYS A 173 -5.41 -20.16 -9.13
CA LYS A 173 -6.14 -21.44 -9.06
C LYS A 173 -6.66 -21.79 -7.66
N LYS A 174 -6.07 -21.22 -6.60
CA LYS A 174 -6.36 -21.63 -5.20
C LYS A 174 -6.90 -20.51 -4.33
N LYS A 175 -6.79 -19.25 -4.77
CA LYS A 175 -7.15 -18.06 -3.97
C LYS A 175 -8.61 -18.06 -3.53
N THR A 176 -8.85 -17.70 -2.28
CA THR A 176 -10.17 -17.32 -1.75
C THR A 176 -10.35 -15.80 -1.71
N GLY A 177 -9.23 -15.07 -1.73
CA GLY A 177 -9.15 -13.63 -1.80
C GLY A 177 -9.04 -13.11 -3.24
N ILE A 178 -8.63 -11.86 -3.35
CA ILE A 178 -8.48 -11.12 -4.62
C ILE A 178 -7.01 -11.14 -5.03
N LEU A 179 -6.72 -11.35 -6.32
CA LEU A 179 -5.40 -11.26 -6.91
C LEU A 179 -5.34 -10.10 -7.89
N GLY A 180 -4.49 -9.12 -7.61
CA GLY A 180 -4.29 -7.95 -8.45
C GLY A 180 -2.92 -7.91 -9.11
N TYR A 181 -2.90 -7.44 -10.35
CA TYR A 181 -1.71 -7.10 -11.11
C TYR A 181 -1.49 -5.59 -11.01
N SER A 182 -0.39 -5.14 -10.41
CA SER A 182 -0.08 -3.72 -10.26
C SER A 182 0.87 -3.25 -11.34
N PHE A 183 0.47 -2.20 -12.04
CA PHE A 183 1.23 -1.57 -13.10
C PHE A 183 1.47 -0.10 -12.77
N LEU A 184 2.69 0.24 -12.38
CA LEU A 184 3.13 1.60 -12.13
C LEU A 184 3.63 2.18 -13.46
N ILE A 185 3.04 3.28 -13.92
CA ILE A 185 3.52 3.99 -15.12
C ILE A 185 4.92 4.51 -14.85
N ARG A 186 5.85 4.19 -15.75
CA ARG A 186 7.23 4.67 -15.76
C ARG A 186 7.55 5.26 -17.11
N THR A 187 8.16 6.42 -17.12
CA THR A 187 8.66 7.08 -18.33
C THR A 187 10.13 7.48 -18.15
N LYS A 188 10.75 7.93 -19.24
CA LYS A 188 12.16 8.40 -19.16
C LYS A 188 12.32 9.62 -18.26
N GLU A 189 11.27 10.43 -18.08
CA GLU A 189 11.28 11.56 -17.18
C GLU A 189 11.41 11.13 -15.70
N ASP A 190 10.94 9.93 -15.35
CA ASP A 190 11.12 9.35 -14.01
C ASP A 190 12.61 9.09 -13.69
N GLY A 191 13.48 9.12 -14.67
CA GLY A 191 14.92 8.84 -14.54
C GLY A 191 15.73 9.96 -13.89
N LEU A 192 15.11 11.10 -13.58
CA LEU A 192 15.72 12.17 -12.76
C LEU A 192 15.64 11.86 -11.26
N ILE A 193 14.93 10.82 -10.86
CA ILE A 193 14.90 10.32 -9.49
C ILE A 193 16.24 9.61 -9.27
N GLU A 194 17.23 10.33 -8.76
CA GLU A 194 18.44 9.72 -8.23
C GLU A 194 18.03 8.70 -7.19
N ASN A 195 18.51 7.48 -7.33
CA ASN A 195 18.30 6.46 -6.34
C ASN A 195 19.01 6.92 -5.07
N ALA A 196 18.28 7.43 -4.08
CA ALA A 196 18.80 7.89 -2.79
C ALA A 196 19.66 6.81 -2.09
N ALA A 197 19.60 5.56 -2.57
CA ALA A 197 20.40 4.44 -2.11
C ALA A 197 21.88 4.51 -2.50
N GLY A 198 22.33 5.54 -3.24
CA GLY A 198 23.76 5.64 -3.63
C GLY A 198 24.28 4.44 -4.45
N SER A 199 23.42 3.50 -4.82
CA SER A 199 23.77 2.44 -5.77
C SER A 199 23.58 3.01 -7.17
N ASN A 200 24.61 2.87 -8.02
CA ASN A 200 24.55 3.13 -9.45
C ASN A 200 23.59 2.19 -10.19
N ILE A 201 22.40 1.96 -9.63
CA ILE A 201 21.30 1.26 -10.28
C ILE A 201 20.73 2.30 -11.25
N GLY A 202 21.12 2.17 -12.50
CA GLY A 202 20.99 3.15 -13.56
C GLY A 202 19.63 3.87 -13.59
N LEU A 203 19.69 5.10 -14.10
CA LEU A 203 18.56 5.91 -14.48
C LEU A 203 17.49 5.05 -15.17
N ILE A 204 16.22 5.27 -14.87
CA ILE A 204 15.11 4.62 -15.59
C ILE A 204 15.12 5.15 -17.03
N ASN A 205 15.78 4.42 -17.92
CA ASN A 205 15.82 4.74 -19.34
C ASN A 205 14.69 4.06 -20.14
N HIS A 206 13.72 3.45 -19.43
CA HIS A 206 12.70 2.62 -20.05
C HIS A 206 11.31 3.17 -19.77
N THR A 207 10.52 3.30 -20.82
CA THR A 207 9.13 3.74 -20.79
C THR A 207 8.23 2.53 -20.98
N ASN A 208 7.39 2.20 -19.98
CA ASN A 208 6.52 1.02 -19.99
C ASN A 208 5.07 1.29 -20.48
N ILE A 209 4.72 2.55 -20.80
CA ILE A 209 3.35 2.92 -21.16
C ILE A 209 2.81 2.16 -22.37
N TYR A 210 3.69 1.66 -23.24
CA TYR A 210 3.32 0.87 -24.42
C TYR A 210 2.90 -0.57 -24.09
N GLU A 211 3.13 -1.03 -22.85
CA GLU A 211 2.86 -2.39 -22.41
C GLU A 211 1.61 -2.54 -21.54
N ILE A 212 0.83 -1.46 -21.30
CA ILE A 212 -0.35 -1.50 -20.42
C ILE A 212 -1.39 -2.51 -20.93
N TYR A 213 -1.67 -2.49 -22.24
CA TYR A 213 -2.61 -3.44 -22.85
C TYR A 213 -2.09 -4.88 -22.78
N GLU A 214 -0.82 -5.10 -23.09
CA GLU A 214 -0.21 -6.44 -23.02
C GLU A 214 -0.16 -6.96 -21.59
N ALA A 215 0.15 -6.10 -20.61
CA ALA A 215 0.06 -6.44 -19.20
C ALA A 215 -1.37 -6.81 -18.76
N ALA A 216 -2.39 -6.14 -19.33
CA ALA A 216 -3.79 -6.45 -19.05
C ALA A 216 -4.20 -7.81 -19.63
N LYS A 217 -3.77 -8.14 -20.85
CA LYS A 217 -3.97 -9.47 -21.45
C LYS A 217 -3.33 -10.56 -20.60
N LEU A 218 -2.07 -10.34 -20.19
CA LEU A 218 -1.34 -11.27 -19.36
C LEU A 218 -1.99 -11.44 -17.99
N ALA A 219 -2.41 -10.35 -17.34
CA ALA A 219 -3.10 -10.39 -16.06
C ALA A 219 -4.40 -11.21 -16.12
N LYS A 220 -5.20 -11.00 -17.18
CA LYS A 220 -6.42 -11.76 -17.45
C LYS A 220 -6.13 -13.25 -17.69
N ASP A 221 -5.13 -13.57 -18.50
CA ASP A 221 -4.71 -14.94 -18.79
C ASP A 221 -4.18 -15.69 -17.55
N ILE A 222 -3.49 -14.99 -16.65
CA ILE A 222 -3.07 -15.53 -15.35
C ILE A 222 -4.26 -15.89 -14.47
N GLY A 223 -5.40 -15.22 -14.61
CA GLY A 223 -6.57 -15.33 -13.73
C GLY A 223 -6.55 -14.32 -12.57
N CYS A 224 -5.94 -13.15 -12.79
CA CYS A 224 -6.08 -12.01 -11.88
C CYS A 224 -7.52 -11.50 -11.89
N ASP A 225 -7.95 -10.88 -10.80
CA ASP A 225 -9.26 -10.23 -10.70
C ASP A 225 -9.21 -8.80 -11.27
N TYR A 226 -8.04 -8.18 -11.28
CA TYR A 226 -7.84 -6.86 -11.84
C TYR A 226 -6.39 -6.57 -12.25
N LEU A 227 -6.25 -5.62 -13.17
CA LEU A 227 -5.02 -4.86 -13.35
C LEU A 227 -5.25 -3.45 -12.81
N GLU A 228 -4.37 -2.95 -11.94
CA GLU A 228 -4.39 -1.57 -11.44
C GLU A 228 -3.29 -0.75 -12.08
N VAL A 229 -3.67 0.30 -12.83
CA VAL A 229 -2.74 1.28 -13.39
C VAL A 229 -2.55 2.42 -12.39
N LYS A 230 -1.31 2.75 -12.09
CA LYS A 230 -0.94 3.76 -11.09
C LYS A 230 0.06 4.77 -11.65
N PRO A 231 0.01 6.02 -11.19
CA PRO A 231 1.04 7.01 -11.51
C PRO A 231 2.32 6.75 -10.70
N SER A 232 3.45 7.27 -11.18
CA SER A 232 4.70 7.38 -10.42
C SER A 232 4.65 8.53 -9.44
N TYR A 233 5.49 8.43 -8.41
CA TYR A 233 5.78 9.49 -7.45
C TYR A 233 7.29 9.68 -7.37
N ASP A 234 7.69 10.92 -7.17
CA ASP A 234 9.08 11.27 -6.86
C ASP A 234 9.44 11.01 -5.38
N ASP A 235 10.68 11.31 -5.00
CA ASP A 235 11.18 11.13 -3.64
C ASP A 235 10.48 12.03 -2.60
N PHE A 236 9.78 13.07 -3.06
CA PHE A 236 9.00 13.98 -2.22
C PHE A 236 7.52 13.60 -2.16
N HIS A 237 7.14 12.40 -2.64
CA HIS A 237 5.77 11.94 -2.77
C HIS A 237 4.88 12.87 -3.63
N GLN A 238 5.49 13.59 -4.57
CA GLN A 238 4.80 14.34 -5.60
C GLN A 238 4.48 13.41 -6.79
N LEU A 239 3.37 13.68 -7.48
CA LEU A 239 3.08 12.97 -8.72
C LEU A 239 4.09 13.36 -9.81
N VAL A 240 4.65 12.38 -10.47
CA VAL A 240 5.46 12.62 -11.67
C VAL A 240 4.54 13.07 -12.80
N MET A 241 4.89 14.19 -13.42
CA MET A 241 4.16 14.76 -14.55
C MET A 241 4.82 14.30 -15.85
N HIS A 242 4.09 13.53 -16.64
CA HIS A 242 4.56 12.96 -17.90
C HIS A 242 4.39 13.93 -19.09
N SER A 243 5.05 13.67 -20.21
CA SER A 243 4.85 14.43 -21.43
C SER A 243 3.42 14.25 -21.98
N GLU A 244 2.90 15.24 -22.75
CA GLU A 244 1.56 15.12 -23.36
C GLU A 244 1.45 13.91 -24.30
N LYS A 245 2.54 13.60 -24.99
CA LYS A 245 2.63 12.42 -25.85
C LYS A 245 2.49 11.15 -25.04
N ASP A 246 3.24 11.02 -23.93
CA ASP A 246 3.21 9.82 -23.10
C ASP A 246 1.85 9.67 -22.40
N MET A 247 1.24 10.77 -21.97
CA MET A 247 -0.09 10.76 -21.39
C MET A 247 -1.15 10.28 -22.38
N LYS A 248 -1.09 10.76 -23.62
CA LYS A 248 -2.02 10.30 -24.66
C LYS A 248 -1.85 8.80 -24.91
N ILE A 249 -0.61 8.32 -25.04
CA ILE A 249 -0.33 6.88 -25.23
C ILE A 249 -0.86 6.07 -24.06
N ALA A 250 -0.59 6.50 -22.81
CA ALA A 250 -1.07 5.79 -21.63
C ALA A 250 -2.60 5.69 -21.60
N ARG A 251 -3.33 6.77 -21.94
CA ARG A 251 -4.79 6.77 -22.03
C ARG A 251 -5.29 5.81 -23.11
N ASP A 252 -4.72 5.88 -24.32
CA ASP A 252 -5.10 5.00 -25.42
C ASP A 252 -4.89 3.52 -25.03
N GLN A 253 -3.77 3.20 -24.36
CA GLN A 253 -3.49 1.86 -23.87
C GLN A 253 -4.46 1.41 -22.77
N ILE A 254 -4.86 2.30 -21.86
CA ILE A 254 -5.84 2.02 -20.80
C ILE A 254 -7.22 1.75 -21.43
N GLU A 255 -7.65 2.57 -22.39
CA GLU A 255 -8.93 2.35 -23.07
C GLU A 255 -8.94 1.02 -23.84
N MET A 256 -7.83 0.67 -24.50
CA MET A 256 -7.68 -0.65 -25.11
C MET A 256 -7.76 -1.75 -24.05
N ALA A 257 -7.10 -1.59 -22.89
CA ALA A 257 -7.14 -2.56 -21.82
C ALA A 257 -8.56 -2.76 -21.24
N LYS A 258 -9.37 -1.71 -21.15
CA LYS A 258 -10.78 -1.77 -20.72
C LYS A 258 -11.64 -2.67 -21.61
N THR A 259 -11.28 -2.86 -22.88
CA THR A 259 -11.99 -3.80 -23.76
C THR A 259 -11.86 -5.26 -23.31
N LEU A 260 -10.90 -5.57 -22.44
CA LEU A 260 -10.68 -6.89 -21.87
C LEU A 260 -11.52 -7.17 -20.61
N GLU A 261 -12.21 -6.15 -20.08
CA GLU A 261 -13.04 -6.31 -18.89
C GLU A 261 -14.18 -7.32 -19.11
N ASP A 262 -14.48 -8.08 -18.08
CA ASP A 262 -15.64 -8.97 -18.01
C ASP A 262 -16.14 -9.09 -16.56
N GLN A 263 -16.97 -10.09 -16.26
CA GLN A 263 -17.48 -10.32 -14.90
C GLN A 263 -16.39 -10.68 -13.87
N ASN A 264 -15.24 -11.20 -14.33
CA ASN A 264 -14.17 -11.72 -13.48
C ASN A 264 -12.88 -10.88 -13.52
N PHE A 265 -12.76 -9.93 -14.46
CA PHE A 265 -11.55 -9.13 -14.64
C PHE A 265 -11.87 -7.65 -14.86
N ARG A 266 -11.19 -6.76 -14.13
CA ARG A 266 -11.36 -5.31 -14.20
C ARG A 266 -10.05 -4.57 -14.43
N ILE A 267 -10.14 -3.43 -15.10
CA ILE A 267 -9.06 -2.44 -15.18
C ILE A 267 -9.37 -1.35 -14.15
N LEU A 268 -8.52 -1.21 -13.16
CA LEU A 268 -8.65 -0.21 -12.11
C LEU A 268 -7.69 0.95 -12.38
N GLU A 269 -8.21 2.15 -12.32
CA GLU A 269 -7.42 3.36 -12.30
C GLU A 269 -7.25 3.80 -10.85
N SER A 270 -6.00 4.04 -10.43
CA SER A 270 -5.76 4.53 -9.08
C SER A 270 -6.35 5.93 -8.91
N VAL A 271 -6.64 6.30 -7.67
CA VAL A 271 -7.29 7.59 -7.32
C VAL A 271 -6.57 8.80 -7.93
N MET A 272 -5.22 8.73 -8.05
CA MET A 272 -4.39 9.85 -8.50
C MET A 272 -3.95 9.72 -9.97
N LEU A 273 -4.41 8.70 -10.70
CA LEU A 273 -3.94 8.46 -12.07
C LEU A 273 -4.37 9.60 -13.00
N GLU A 274 -5.64 9.98 -12.98
CA GLU A 274 -6.14 11.05 -13.83
C GLU A 274 -5.39 12.36 -13.58
N SER A 275 -5.04 12.61 -12.35
CA SER A 275 -4.25 13.75 -11.94
C SER A 275 -2.89 13.81 -12.60
N SER A 276 -2.21 12.67 -12.65
CA SER A 276 -0.91 12.52 -13.30
C SER A 276 -1.04 12.63 -14.84
N LEU A 277 -2.14 12.15 -15.40
CA LEU A 277 -2.37 12.11 -16.84
C LEU A 277 -2.94 13.43 -17.41
N SER A 278 -3.64 14.27 -16.63
CA SER A 278 -4.30 15.48 -17.14
C SER A 278 -3.43 16.72 -17.12
N ARG A 279 -2.24 16.69 -16.48
CA ARG A 279 -1.44 17.87 -16.14
C ARG A 279 -2.25 19.01 -15.49
N GLU A 280 -3.50 18.76 -15.19
CA GLU A 280 -4.16 19.68 -14.29
C GLU A 280 -3.28 19.69 -13.05
N GLU A 281 -2.78 20.88 -12.69
CA GLU A 281 -2.40 21.12 -11.33
C GLU A 281 -3.64 20.70 -10.54
N ILE A 282 -3.70 19.44 -10.17
CA ILE A 282 -4.50 19.08 -9.04
C ILE A 282 -3.77 19.79 -7.93
N GLY A 283 -4.20 21.02 -7.84
CA GLY A 283 -3.65 21.98 -6.98
C GLY A 283 -3.52 21.28 -5.66
N ASN A 284 -2.35 21.34 -5.07
CA ASN A 284 -2.11 20.94 -3.71
C ASN A 284 -3.45 20.68 -3.05
N GLN A 285 -3.85 19.38 -2.92
CA GLN A 285 -5.16 19.05 -2.35
C GLN A 285 -5.26 19.85 -1.06
N ASP A 286 -5.91 21.03 -1.13
CA ASP A 286 -5.85 22.02 -0.07
C ASP A 286 -6.48 21.40 1.17
N LYS A 287 -5.61 20.89 2.04
CA LYS A 287 -6.02 20.18 3.25
C LYS A 287 -6.47 21.20 4.27
N LYS A 288 -7.73 21.66 4.13
CA LYS A 288 -8.35 22.66 5.02
C LYS A 288 -8.59 22.15 6.45
N TYR A 289 -8.28 20.87 6.72
CA TYR A 289 -8.42 20.29 8.05
C TYR A 289 -7.06 20.34 8.79
N SER A 290 -7.12 20.64 10.10
CA SER A 290 -5.95 20.70 10.99
C SER A 290 -5.68 19.40 11.73
N HIS A 291 -6.58 18.43 11.66
CA HIS A 291 -6.46 17.10 12.24
C HIS A 291 -6.62 16.03 11.17
N CYS A 292 -5.90 14.91 11.29
CA CYS A 292 -5.98 13.78 10.35
C CYS A 292 -6.73 12.60 10.97
N PRO A 293 -8.05 12.42 10.72
CA PRO A 293 -8.81 11.31 11.30
C PRO A 293 -8.29 9.93 10.89
N SER A 294 -7.75 9.80 9.67
CA SER A 294 -7.14 8.54 9.24
C SER A 294 -5.97 8.11 10.11
N ALA A 295 -5.17 9.05 10.65
CA ALA A 295 -4.04 8.74 11.53
C ALA A 295 -4.47 8.25 12.92
N ASP A 296 -5.73 8.46 13.31
CA ASP A 296 -6.32 7.88 14.51
C ASP A 296 -6.89 6.47 14.30
N LEU A 297 -7.01 6.04 13.05
CA LEU A 297 -7.52 4.72 12.71
C LEU A 297 -6.42 3.77 12.22
N ARG A 298 -5.27 4.31 11.79
CA ARG A 298 -4.21 3.51 11.18
C ARG A 298 -2.82 3.99 11.52
N THR A 299 -1.83 3.13 11.32
CA THR A 299 -0.42 3.43 11.53
C THR A 299 0.46 2.59 10.59
N LEU A 300 1.69 3.08 10.36
CA LEU A 300 2.76 2.29 9.75
C LEU A 300 3.71 1.78 10.84
N ILE A 301 4.04 0.50 10.80
CA ILE A 301 5.02 -0.15 11.68
C ILE A 301 6.16 -0.70 10.81
N THR A 302 7.38 -0.33 11.14
CA THR A 302 8.61 -0.76 10.46
C THR A 302 9.65 -1.18 11.49
N PRO A 303 10.74 -1.87 11.09
CA PRO A 303 11.83 -2.20 12.01
C PRO A 303 12.50 -0.98 12.66
N SER A 304 12.47 0.20 12.01
CA SER A 304 13.03 1.44 12.56
C SER A 304 12.07 2.22 13.46
N GLY A 305 10.80 1.84 13.52
CA GLY A 305 9.79 2.46 14.39
C GLY A 305 8.38 2.42 13.82
N ALA A 306 7.44 2.98 14.60
CA ALA A 306 6.07 3.19 14.18
C ALA A 306 5.84 4.68 13.84
N TYR A 307 5.10 4.95 12.78
CA TYR A 307 4.88 6.29 12.22
C TYR A 307 3.39 6.57 12.03
N VAL A 308 3.01 7.84 12.09
CA VAL A 308 1.61 8.26 11.94
C VAL A 308 0.98 7.81 10.62
N CYS A 309 1.76 7.77 9.52
CA CYS A 309 1.30 7.26 8.23
C CYS A 309 2.49 6.87 7.32
N PRO A 310 2.26 6.16 6.19
CA PRO A 310 3.32 5.73 5.27
C PRO A 310 4.12 6.86 4.62
N TYR A 311 3.51 8.03 4.41
CA TYR A 311 4.20 9.20 3.85
C TYR A 311 5.31 9.76 4.74
N PHE A 312 5.27 9.46 6.03
CA PHE A 312 6.26 9.88 7.02
C PHE A 312 7.17 8.73 7.49
N ARG A 313 7.30 7.70 6.66
CA ARG A 313 8.23 6.59 6.93
C ARG A 313 9.66 7.14 7.11
N GLY A 314 10.29 6.80 8.24
CA GLY A 314 11.66 7.25 8.56
C GLY A 314 11.77 8.65 9.15
N GLU A 315 10.72 9.47 9.12
CA GLU A 315 10.74 10.82 9.66
C GLU A 315 10.61 10.81 11.18
N SER A 316 11.66 11.23 11.87
CA SER A 316 11.74 11.17 13.34
C SER A 316 10.68 12.02 14.04
N SER A 317 10.29 13.17 13.46
CA SER A 317 9.27 14.08 13.99
C SER A 317 7.85 13.46 13.97
N LYS A 318 7.62 12.46 13.13
CA LYS A 318 6.36 11.75 12.94
C LYS A 318 6.40 10.30 13.47
N LYS A 319 7.51 9.94 14.14
CA LYS A 319 7.67 8.64 14.82
C LYS A 319 6.88 8.63 16.12
N ILE A 320 5.89 7.75 16.24
CA ILE A 320 4.98 7.64 17.39
C ILE A 320 5.42 6.61 18.41
N GLY A 321 6.38 5.75 18.08
CA GLY A 321 6.92 4.74 18.97
C GLY A 321 7.86 3.76 18.29
N ASP A 322 8.20 2.69 19.00
CA ASP A 322 9.09 1.64 18.51
C ASP A 322 8.75 0.29 19.15
N LEU A 323 8.18 -0.61 18.37
CA LEU A 323 7.72 -1.90 18.89
C LEU A 323 8.87 -2.85 19.30
N ARG A 324 10.11 -2.49 19.03
CA ARG A 324 11.26 -3.23 19.58
C ARG A 324 11.33 -3.14 21.09
N PHE A 325 10.81 -2.05 21.67
CA PHE A 325 10.97 -1.70 23.10
C PHE A 325 9.64 -1.57 23.86
N GLN A 326 8.50 -1.66 23.20
CA GLN A 326 7.17 -1.49 23.79
C GLN A 326 6.14 -2.32 23.04
N THR A 327 5.03 -2.61 23.68
CA THR A 327 3.88 -3.27 23.08
C THR A 327 3.10 -2.32 22.17
N LEU A 328 2.25 -2.88 21.30
CA LEU A 328 1.35 -2.10 20.44
C LEU A 328 0.41 -1.20 21.28
N ALA A 329 -0.13 -1.72 22.39
CA ALA A 329 -1.04 -0.97 23.26
C ALA A 329 -0.33 0.20 23.96
N GLU A 330 0.86 -0.01 24.49
CA GLU A 330 1.69 1.05 25.10
C GLU A 330 2.05 2.13 24.10
N MET A 331 2.42 1.73 22.89
CA MET A 331 2.73 2.67 21.82
C MET A 331 1.51 3.50 21.43
N TRP A 332 0.36 2.85 21.26
CA TRP A 332 -0.84 3.51 20.77
C TRP A 332 -1.46 4.48 21.78
N SER A 333 -1.44 4.13 23.06
CA SER A 333 -1.94 5.00 24.15
C SER A 333 -0.89 5.95 24.73
N GLY A 334 0.39 5.80 24.33
CA GLY A 334 1.53 6.49 24.91
C GLY A 334 1.60 7.98 24.63
N GLU A 335 2.27 8.72 25.54
CA GLU A 335 2.42 10.18 25.47
C GLU A 335 3.15 10.64 24.20
N LYS A 336 4.09 9.83 23.70
CA LYS A 336 4.80 10.15 22.45
C LYS A 336 3.82 10.25 21.28
N ARG A 337 2.93 9.26 21.12
CA ARG A 337 1.90 9.32 20.08
C ARG A 337 0.99 10.53 20.26
N LYS A 338 0.50 10.77 21.48
CA LYS A 338 -0.36 11.91 21.79
C LYS A 338 0.30 13.24 21.38
N SER A 339 1.57 13.43 21.79
CA SER A 339 2.32 14.64 21.44
C SER A 339 2.52 14.80 19.92
N VAL A 340 2.82 13.72 19.20
CA VAL A 340 2.97 13.78 17.74
C VAL A 340 1.63 14.09 17.07
N MET A 341 0.54 13.45 17.49
CA MET A 341 -0.80 13.69 16.94
C MET A 341 -1.31 15.11 17.19
N GLN A 342 -1.02 15.69 18.36
CA GLN A 342 -1.36 17.09 18.68
C GLN A 342 -0.61 18.09 17.80
N LYS A 343 0.62 17.77 17.39
CA LYS A 343 1.47 18.62 16.54
C LYS A 343 1.21 18.41 15.05
N LEU A 344 0.64 17.28 14.67
CA LEU A 344 0.37 16.94 13.27
C LEU A 344 -0.73 17.86 12.73
N ASN A 345 -0.35 18.72 11.78
CA ASN A 345 -1.29 19.61 11.10
C ASN A 345 -1.26 19.33 9.58
N PRO A 346 -2.22 18.61 9.01
CA PRO A 346 -2.23 18.27 7.59
C PRO A 346 -2.17 19.49 6.66
N SER A 347 -2.75 20.63 7.04
CA SER A 347 -2.68 21.85 6.21
C SER A 347 -1.26 22.41 6.05
N LYS A 348 -0.35 22.02 6.95
CA LYS A 348 1.07 22.42 6.93
C LYS A 348 1.97 21.24 6.56
N ASP A 349 1.90 20.15 7.36
CA ASP A 349 2.79 18.99 7.23
C ASP A 349 2.56 18.18 5.94
N CYS A 350 1.33 18.18 5.42
CA CYS A 350 0.95 17.42 4.23
C CYS A 350 0.61 18.31 3.03
N LYS A 351 0.97 19.61 3.07
CA LYS A 351 0.57 20.57 2.03
C LYS A 351 0.99 20.14 0.64
N SER A 352 2.21 19.64 0.49
CA SER A 352 2.78 19.21 -0.79
C SER A 352 2.46 17.76 -1.14
N LEU A 353 1.90 16.95 -0.24
CA LEU A 353 1.67 15.54 -0.46
C LEU A 353 0.41 15.29 -1.29
N HIS A 354 0.50 14.46 -2.32
CA HIS A 354 -0.66 13.90 -3.02
C HIS A 354 -1.24 12.72 -2.21
N CYS A 355 -1.95 13.06 -1.13
CA CYS A 355 -2.45 12.09 -0.16
C CYS A 355 -3.64 11.29 -0.70
N ILE A 356 -3.48 9.99 -0.88
CA ILE A 356 -4.58 9.09 -1.32
C ILE A 356 -5.74 9.01 -0.31
N ARG A 357 -5.53 9.50 0.92
CA ARG A 357 -6.55 9.54 2.00
C ARG A 357 -7.24 10.88 2.14
N HIS A 358 -6.99 11.84 1.25
CA HIS A 358 -7.58 13.17 1.36
C HIS A 358 -9.10 13.10 1.42
N GLU A 359 -9.73 12.47 0.43
CA GLU A 359 -11.19 12.27 0.39
C GLU A 359 -11.70 11.44 1.57
N THR A 360 -10.93 10.44 2.00
CA THR A 360 -11.26 9.65 3.20
C THR A 360 -11.30 10.51 4.46
N ASN A 361 -10.36 11.45 4.63
CA ASN A 361 -10.35 12.35 5.79
C ASN A 361 -11.54 13.31 5.78
N ILE A 362 -11.88 13.88 4.62
CA ILE A 362 -13.07 14.74 4.49
C ILE A 362 -14.34 13.95 4.87
N GLN A 363 -14.48 12.74 4.34
CA GLN A 363 -15.63 11.90 4.62
C GLN A 363 -15.70 11.45 6.08
N LEU A 364 -14.55 11.18 6.72
CA LEU A 364 -14.48 10.87 8.15
C LEU A 364 -14.94 12.05 9.01
N ASP A 365 -14.56 13.27 8.68
CA ASP A 365 -15.01 14.48 9.38
C ASP A 365 -16.52 14.65 9.26
N ASP A 366 -17.11 14.42 8.09
CA ASP A 366 -18.57 14.47 7.88
C ASP A 366 -19.30 13.41 8.72
N ILE A 367 -18.79 12.17 8.72
CA ILE A 367 -19.34 11.07 9.53
C ILE A 367 -19.27 11.42 11.02
N MET A 368 -18.12 11.88 11.51
CA MET A 368 -17.94 12.27 12.91
C MET A 368 -18.89 13.39 13.32
N ASN A 369 -19.05 14.42 12.50
CA ASN A 369 -19.96 15.54 12.75
C ASN A 369 -21.42 15.07 12.77
N THR A 370 -21.80 14.18 11.87
CA THR A 370 -23.14 13.58 11.82
C THR A 370 -23.43 12.79 13.10
N MET A 371 -22.46 11.96 13.57
CA MET A 371 -22.60 11.20 14.82
C MET A 371 -22.67 12.09 16.05
N LYS A 372 -21.83 13.14 16.15
CA LYS A 372 -21.86 14.12 17.27
C LYS A 372 -23.21 14.84 17.37
N ASN A 373 -23.83 15.12 16.22
CA ASN A 373 -25.16 15.74 16.14
C ASN A 373 -26.30 14.72 16.31
N LYS A 374 -26.02 13.48 16.69
CA LYS A 374 -27.00 12.40 16.90
C LYS A 374 -27.88 12.12 15.67
N LYS A 375 -27.39 12.41 14.47
CA LYS A 375 -28.08 12.08 13.22
C LYS A 375 -27.77 10.65 12.80
N GLU A 376 -28.76 10.00 12.19
CA GLU A 376 -28.63 8.65 11.68
C GLU A 376 -27.70 8.61 10.47
N ILE A 377 -26.83 7.59 10.42
CA ILE A 377 -25.97 7.30 9.26
C ILE A 377 -26.44 5.99 8.67
N ARG A 378 -26.78 6.01 7.39
CA ARG A 378 -27.19 4.82 6.68
C ARG A 378 -25.98 3.93 6.40
N GLU A 379 -26.02 2.71 6.91
CA GLU A 379 -25.03 1.70 6.64
C GLU A 379 -25.07 1.22 5.18
N LYS A 380 -23.89 0.86 4.64
CA LYS A 380 -23.77 0.21 3.34
C LYS A 380 -23.30 -1.24 3.51
N VAL A 381 -24.08 -2.15 2.93
CA VAL A 381 -23.65 -3.56 2.83
C VAL A 381 -22.84 -3.70 1.55
N LEU A 382 -21.55 -3.96 1.70
CA LEU A 382 -20.68 -4.26 0.57
C LEU A 382 -20.79 -5.75 0.20
N PRO A 383 -20.68 -6.11 -1.09
CA PRO A 383 -20.71 -7.50 -1.54
C PRO A 383 -19.69 -8.39 -0.82
N LYS A 384 -18.55 -7.83 -0.48
CA LYS A 384 -17.51 -8.46 0.35
C LYS A 384 -17.05 -7.47 1.42
N LYS A 385 -16.94 -7.93 2.68
CA LYS A 385 -16.42 -7.11 3.76
C LYS A 385 -14.98 -6.71 3.44
N ASP A 386 -14.70 -5.41 3.48
CA ASP A 386 -13.39 -4.82 3.17
C ASP A 386 -13.07 -3.72 4.19
N TYR A 387 -12.18 -4.03 5.11
CA TYR A 387 -11.83 -3.16 6.23
C TYR A 387 -10.50 -2.39 6.03
N PHE A 388 -9.94 -2.41 4.84
CA PHE A 388 -8.73 -1.65 4.49
C PHE A 388 -9.10 -0.19 4.15
N ILE A 389 -9.37 0.62 5.18
CA ILE A 389 -9.73 2.04 5.10
C ILE A 389 -8.51 2.96 5.22
#